data_44853fa6b6aec70644416d84faf71d67
#
_entry.id   44853fa6b6aec70644416d84faf71d67
#
_cell.length_a   1.000
_cell.length_b   1.000
_cell.length_c   1.000
_cell.angle_alpha   90.00
_cell.angle_beta   90.00
_cell.angle_gamma   90.00
#
_symmetry.space_group_name_H-M   'P 1'
#
loop_
_entity.id
_entity.type
_entity.pdbx_description
1 polymer ?
#
loop_
_entity_poly.entity_id
_entity_poly.type
_entity_poly.pdbx_seq_one_letter_code
_entity_poly.pdbx_strand_id
1 'polypeptide(L)'
;MLTLAIDTATKVCTIALCRDKEILAEYTINMGMTHSEGLLPQLDQLLQRTGVQKQDIELLAVSMGPGSFTGLRIGLATAEAMAYSWQCCLHGVDTLKAMAYNIQLEGRVLSPVLDAQKGNFYQALYEWRNGELVELAPVEVVSAEKALERIALQGTPALLLGECTELAKNGLPDFISVAPEALRMPKGSSVALAALAEFDAENDKKIFGLEPYYIRRSEAEELWEKKHKQQ
;
A
#
# COMPACT_ATOMS: atom_id res chain seq x y z
N MET A 1 -11.83 -1.26 17.78
CA MET A 1 -10.73 -0.29 17.57
C MET A 1 -11.11 0.64 16.43
N LEU A 2 -10.99 1.95 16.65
CA LEU A 2 -11.25 2.97 15.63
C LEU A 2 -9.94 3.31 14.93
N THR A 3 -9.86 2.98 13.64
CA THR A 3 -8.64 3.09 12.83
C THR A 3 -8.83 4.10 11.72
N LEU A 4 -7.92 5.06 11.60
CA LEU A 4 -7.78 5.93 10.44
C LEU A 4 -6.60 5.46 9.60
N ALA A 5 -6.83 5.18 8.32
CA ALA A 5 -5.81 4.69 7.41
C ALA A 5 -5.55 5.67 6.27
N ILE A 6 -4.28 5.75 5.84
CA ILE A 6 -3.79 6.65 4.80
C ILE A 6 -2.94 5.87 3.81
N ASP A 7 -3.20 6.06 2.51
CA ASP A 7 -2.28 5.65 1.46
C ASP A 7 -2.00 6.82 0.50
N THR A 8 -0.73 7.08 0.29
CA THR A 8 -0.19 8.05 -0.67
C THR A 8 0.96 7.44 -1.47
N ALA A 9 1.10 6.11 -1.42
CA ALA A 9 2.23 5.38 -2.03
C ALA A 9 2.19 5.37 -3.56
N THR A 10 1.01 5.62 -4.16
CA THR A 10 0.80 5.60 -5.61
C THR A 10 0.26 6.95 -6.11
N LYS A 11 -0.20 7.00 -7.37
CA LYS A 11 -0.94 8.17 -7.88
C LYS A 11 -2.31 8.37 -7.21
N VAL A 12 -2.80 7.36 -6.51
CA VAL A 12 -4.04 7.42 -5.75
C VAL A 12 -3.74 7.97 -4.36
N CYS A 13 -4.57 8.93 -3.91
CA CYS A 13 -4.62 9.36 -2.52
C CYS A 13 -5.90 8.79 -1.90
N THR A 14 -5.76 7.99 -0.86
CA THR A 14 -6.92 7.39 -0.20
C THR A 14 -6.80 7.45 1.32
N ILE A 15 -7.92 7.70 1.97
CA ILE A 15 -8.06 7.68 3.41
C ILE A 15 -9.32 6.90 3.77
N ALA A 16 -9.29 6.16 4.86
CA ALA A 16 -10.47 5.47 5.37
C ALA A 16 -10.54 5.54 6.89
N LEU A 17 -11.76 5.61 7.40
CA LEU A 17 -12.06 5.47 8.82
C LEU A 17 -12.82 4.17 8.99
N CYS A 18 -12.29 3.29 9.82
CA CYS A 18 -12.85 1.97 10.08
C CYS A 18 -13.06 1.77 11.59
N ARG A 19 -14.13 1.06 11.95
CA ARG A 19 -14.34 0.53 13.29
C ARG A 19 -14.20 -0.97 13.23
N ASP A 20 -13.09 -1.49 13.76
CA ASP A 20 -12.70 -2.87 13.52
C ASP A 20 -12.70 -3.18 12.01
N LYS A 21 -13.52 -4.10 11.52
CA LYS A 21 -13.64 -4.44 10.10
C LYS A 21 -14.74 -3.66 9.36
N GLU A 22 -15.50 -2.80 10.04
CA GLU A 22 -16.56 -1.98 9.46
C GLU A 22 -15.98 -0.69 8.89
N ILE A 23 -16.20 -0.43 7.60
CA ILE A 23 -15.80 0.82 6.94
C ILE A 23 -16.86 1.87 7.23
N LEU A 24 -16.51 2.90 8.00
CA LEU A 24 -17.40 4.03 8.31
C LEU A 24 -17.41 5.06 7.18
N ALA A 25 -16.24 5.36 6.61
CA ALA A 25 -16.09 6.23 5.46
C ALA A 25 -14.76 5.95 4.74
N GLU A 26 -14.75 6.13 3.42
CA GLU A 26 -13.55 6.05 2.60
C GLU A 26 -13.59 7.13 1.52
N TYR A 27 -12.50 7.85 1.36
CA TYR A 27 -12.29 8.79 0.27
C TYR A 27 -11.09 8.34 -0.57
N THR A 28 -11.30 8.26 -1.87
CA THR A 28 -10.25 7.91 -2.83
C THR A 28 -10.25 8.91 -3.98
N ILE A 29 -9.12 9.55 -4.24
CA ILE A 29 -8.94 10.48 -5.35
C ILE A 29 -7.81 9.98 -6.24
N ASN A 30 -8.09 9.88 -7.54
CA ASN A 30 -7.14 9.51 -8.58
C ASN A 30 -7.17 10.55 -9.70
N MET A 31 -6.78 11.79 -9.39
CA MET A 31 -6.88 12.92 -10.31
C MET A 31 -5.56 13.67 -10.53
N GLY A 32 -4.42 13.07 -10.19
CA GLY A 32 -3.11 13.70 -10.38
C GLY A 32 -2.88 14.93 -9.49
N MET A 33 -3.72 15.16 -8.47
CA MET A 33 -3.45 16.19 -7.46
C MET A 33 -2.22 15.81 -6.64
N THR A 34 -1.47 16.82 -6.19
CA THR A 34 -0.39 16.55 -5.26
C THR A 34 -0.97 16.05 -3.93
N HIS A 35 -0.46 14.96 -3.40
CA HIS A 35 -0.94 14.38 -2.14
C HIS A 35 -0.94 15.40 -0.99
N SER A 36 0.04 16.32 -0.99
CA SER A 36 0.15 17.40 0.00
C SER A 36 -1.02 18.39 0.01
N GLU A 37 -1.67 18.61 -1.13
CA GLU A 37 -2.80 19.52 -1.24
C GLU A 37 -4.13 18.85 -0.90
N GLY A 38 -4.26 17.56 -1.21
CA GLY A 38 -5.53 16.82 -1.10
C GLY A 38 -5.74 16.11 0.24
N LEU A 39 -4.69 15.63 0.90
CA LEU A 39 -4.80 14.72 2.03
C LEU A 39 -5.51 15.33 3.25
N LEU A 40 -5.06 16.48 3.72
CA LEU A 40 -5.65 17.12 4.91
C LEU A 40 -7.08 17.62 4.71
N PRO A 41 -7.46 18.25 3.57
CA PRO A 41 -8.86 18.57 3.30
C PRO A 41 -9.79 17.36 3.26
N GLN A 42 -9.34 16.23 2.68
CA GLN A 42 -10.12 14.99 2.67
C GLN A 42 -10.32 14.45 4.09
N LEU A 43 -9.27 14.46 4.90
CA LEU A 43 -9.33 14.04 6.29
C LEU A 43 -10.33 14.87 7.10
N ASP A 44 -10.27 16.20 6.96
CA ASP A 44 -11.19 17.09 7.66
C ASP A 44 -12.64 16.81 7.28
N GLN A 45 -12.93 16.65 5.98
CA GLN A 45 -14.26 16.27 5.51
C GLN A 45 -14.71 14.90 6.04
N LEU A 46 -13.82 13.91 6.08
CA LEU A 46 -14.13 12.58 6.57
C LEU A 46 -14.54 12.63 8.04
N LEU A 47 -13.76 13.30 8.89
CA LEU A 47 -14.06 13.44 10.31
C LEU A 47 -15.34 14.23 10.55
N GLN A 48 -15.56 15.35 9.84
CA GLN A 48 -16.77 16.14 9.95
C GLN A 48 -18.03 15.34 9.58
N ARG A 49 -17.98 14.57 8.49
CA ARG A 49 -19.13 13.78 8.02
C ARG A 49 -19.46 12.58 8.89
N THR A 50 -18.45 11.97 9.49
CA THR A 50 -18.63 10.81 10.39
C THR A 50 -18.95 11.25 11.82
N GLY A 51 -18.70 12.51 12.18
CA GLY A 51 -18.86 13.02 13.54
C GLY A 51 -17.83 12.47 14.53
N VAL A 52 -16.82 11.75 14.05
CA VAL A 52 -15.76 11.16 14.87
C VAL A 52 -14.79 12.25 15.31
N GLN A 53 -14.47 12.26 16.62
CA GLN A 53 -13.47 13.17 17.16
C GLN A 53 -12.06 12.58 16.99
N LYS A 54 -11.07 13.45 16.80
CA LYS A 54 -9.67 13.05 16.64
C LYS A 54 -9.16 12.18 17.78
N GLN A 55 -9.64 12.47 18.99
CA GLN A 55 -9.28 11.79 20.23
C GLN A 55 -9.87 10.38 20.37
N ASP A 56 -10.88 10.05 19.54
CA ASP A 56 -11.49 8.72 19.53
C ASP A 56 -10.68 7.73 18.66
N ILE A 57 -9.76 8.24 17.83
CA ILE A 57 -8.94 7.41 16.97
C ILE A 57 -7.86 6.72 17.80
N GLU A 58 -7.86 5.40 17.76
CA GLU A 58 -6.97 4.53 18.55
C GLU A 58 -5.74 4.11 17.74
N LEU A 59 -5.88 3.98 16.41
CA LEU A 59 -4.82 3.57 15.51
C LEU A 59 -4.80 4.44 14.25
N LEU A 60 -3.63 4.94 13.89
CA LEU A 60 -3.29 5.42 12.56
C LEU A 60 -2.55 4.32 11.80
N ALA A 61 -3.00 4.03 10.60
CA ALA A 61 -2.35 3.12 9.67
C ALA A 61 -1.85 3.88 8.44
N VAL A 62 -0.64 3.60 7.98
CA VAL A 62 -0.06 4.29 6.82
C VAL A 62 0.72 3.34 5.94
N SER A 63 0.58 3.47 4.62
CA SER A 63 1.38 2.71 3.67
C SER A 63 2.83 3.14 3.71
N MET A 64 3.73 2.16 3.91
CA MET A 64 5.18 2.35 4.06
C MET A 64 5.97 2.07 2.78
N GLY A 65 5.31 1.68 1.70
CA GLY A 65 5.93 1.29 0.44
C GLY A 65 5.83 -0.21 0.15
N PRO A 66 6.32 -0.60 -1.02
CA PRO A 66 6.96 0.24 -2.04
C PRO A 66 6.00 1.22 -2.72
N GLY A 67 6.56 2.26 -3.35
CA GLY A 67 5.76 3.25 -4.06
C GLY A 67 6.51 4.55 -4.35
N SER A 68 5.76 5.62 -4.57
CA SER A 68 6.28 6.97 -4.82
C SER A 68 7.08 7.50 -3.63
N PHE A 69 8.36 7.81 -3.84
CA PHE A 69 9.24 8.36 -2.82
C PHE A 69 8.68 9.62 -2.12
N THR A 70 8.14 10.54 -2.89
CA THR A 70 7.50 11.76 -2.37
C THR A 70 6.20 11.43 -1.65
N GLY A 71 5.37 10.58 -2.26
CA GLY A 71 4.09 10.19 -1.68
C GLY A 71 4.25 9.51 -0.32
N LEU A 72 5.13 8.54 -0.20
CA LEU A 72 5.42 7.83 1.05
C LEU A 72 5.83 8.79 2.17
N ARG A 73 6.70 9.77 1.88
CA ARG A 73 7.12 10.76 2.87
C ARG A 73 5.98 11.67 3.31
N ILE A 74 5.12 12.09 2.38
CA ILE A 74 3.95 12.92 2.72
C ILE A 74 3.01 12.13 3.65
N GLY A 75 2.68 10.89 3.30
CA GLY A 75 1.81 10.04 4.11
C GLY A 75 2.37 9.79 5.49
N LEU A 76 3.62 9.32 5.57
CA LEU A 76 4.26 8.99 6.84
C LEU A 76 4.41 10.21 7.74
N ALA A 77 4.96 11.34 7.24
CA ALA A 77 5.13 12.55 8.04
C ALA A 77 3.79 13.09 8.57
N THR A 78 2.72 13.00 7.76
CA THR A 78 1.38 13.38 8.17
C THR A 78 0.84 12.44 9.25
N ALA A 79 1.00 11.12 9.08
CA ALA A 79 0.55 10.13 10.04
C ALA A 79 1.31 10.24 11.38
N GLU A 80 2.64 10.43 11.35
CA GLU A 80 3.45 10.64 12.56
C GLU A 80 3.03 11.89 13.33
N ALA A 81 2.84 13.02 12.63
CA ALA A 81 2.40 14.28 13.25
C ALA A 81 1.00 14.15 13.89
N MET A 82 0.09 13.44 13.23
CA MET A 82 -1.25 13.20 13.75
C MET A 82 -1.22 12.22 14.94
N ALA A 83 -0.52 11.10 14.83
CA ALA A 83 -0.39 10.12 15.90
C ALA A 83 0.20 10.75 17.16
N TYR A 84 1.24 11.56 17.00
CA TYR A 84 1.83 12.32 18.11
C TYR A 84 0.84 13.31 18.73
N SER A 85 0.13 14.09 17.90
CA SER A 85 -0.83 15.09 18.36
C SER A 85 -2.08 14.49 19.01
N TRP A 86 -2.55 13.34 18.50
CA TRP A 86 -3.77 12.67 18.98
C TRP A 86 -3.49 11.61 20.04
N GLN A 87 -2.21 11.32 20.29
CA GLN A 87 -1.74 10.32 21.25
C GLN A 87 -2.30 8.92 20.99
N CYS A 88 -2.38 8.52 19.72
CA CYS A 88 -2.80 7.20 19.29
C CYS A 88 -1.62 6.37 18.74
N CYS A 89 -1.83 5.07 18.55
CA CYS A 89 -0.85 4.19 17.94
C CYS A 89 -0.63 4.51 16.47
N LEU A 90 0.55 4.16 15.92
CA LEU A 90 0.89 4.28 14.51
C LEU A 90 1.43 2.95 13.98
N HIS A 91 0.79 2.39 12.95
CA HIS A 91 1.23 1.17 12.28
C HIS A 91 1.56 1.41 10.81
N GLY A 92 2.71 0.92 10.37
CA GLY A 92 3.15 0.98 8.98
C GLY A 92 2.79 -0.30 8.24
N VAL A 93 2.13 -0.19 7.09
CA VAL A 93 1.66 -1.31 6.26
C VAL A 93 2.42 -1.37 4.95
N ASP A 94 2.85 -2.56 4.53
CA ASP A 94 3.36 -2.78 3.17
C ASP A 94 2.27 -2.48 2.12
N THR A 95 2.60 -1.65 1.11
CA THR A 95 1.64 -1.21 0.08
C THR A 95 1.10 -2.38 -0.75
N LEU A 96 1.96 -3.35 -1.11
CA LEU A 96 1.53 -4.50 -1.89
C LEU A 96 0.67 -5.44 -1.06
N LYS A 97 0.97 -5.56 0.23
CA LYS A 97 0.14 -6.31 1.17
C LYS A 97 -1.23 -5.67 1.33
N ALA A 98 -1.30 -4.35 1.52
CA ALA A 98 -2.57 -3.62 1.56
C ALA A 98 -3.40 -3.86 0.28
N MET A 99 -2.77 -3.87 -0.90
CA MET A 99 -3.46 -4.19 -2.15
C MET A 99 -4.02 -5.61 -2.18
N ALA A 100 -3.35 -6.59 -1.57
CA ALA A 100 -3.87 -7.95 -1.47
C ALA A 100 -5.12 -8.04 -0.58
N TYR A 101 -5.30 -7.12 0.37
CA TYR A 101 -6.52 -6.99 1.16
C TYR A 101 -7.73 -6.43 0.38
N ASN A 102 -7.54 -5.91 -0.84
CA ASN A 102 -8.66 -5.47 -1.67
C ASN A 102 -9.60 -6.61 -2.06
N ILE A 103 -9.10 -7.85 -2.06
CA ILE A 103 -9.84 -9.03 -2.51
C ILE A 103 -9.52 -10.21 -1.60
N GLN A 104 -10.48 -10.68 -0.84
CA GLN A 104 -10.35 -11.92 -0.12
C GLN A 104 -10.85 -13.08 -1.01
N LEU A 105 -9.91 -13.75 -1.69
CA LEU A 105 -10.20 -14.82 -2.64
C LEU A 105 -9.25 -15.99 -2.40
N GLU A 106 -9.78 -17.11 -1.92
CA GLU A 106 -9.02 -18.34 -1.71
C GLU A 106 -8.79 -19.11 -3.02
N GLY A 107 -7.76 -19.95 -3.04
CA GLY A 107 -7.41 -20.80 -4.18
C GLY A 107 -6.81 -20.04 -5.37
N ARG A 108 -6.36 -18.82 -5.16
CA ARG A 108 -5.63 -18.02 -6.15
C ARG A 108 -4.46 -17.29 -5.52
N VAL A 109 -3.38 -17.21 -6.26
CA VAL A 109 -2.27 -16.32 -5.92
C VAL A 109 -2.66 -14.90 -6.24
N LEU A 110 -2.57 -13.99 -5.28
CA LEU A 110 -2.67 -12.55 -5.49
C LEU A 110 -1.27 -12.01 -5.76
N SER A 111 -1.09 -11.35 -6.89
CA SER A 111 0.17 -10.74 -7.29
C SER A 111 0.01 -9.24 -7.48
N PRO A 112 0.07 -8.45 -6.40
CA PRO A 112 0.16 -7.02 -6.50
C PRO A 112 1.48 -6.60 -7.13
N VAL A 113 1.41 -5.64 -8.07
CA VAL A 113 2.55 -5.06 -8.76
C VAL A 113 2.44 -3.55 -8.83
N LEU A 114 3.57 -2.86 -8.64
CA LEU A 114 3.70 -1.43 -8.88
C LEU A 114 4.91 -1.16 -9.77
N ASP A 115 4.86 -0.10 -10.57
CA ASP A 115 5.96 0.28 -11.44
C ASP A 115 7.20 0.67 -10.62
N ALA A 116 8.29 -0.07 -10.82
CA ALA A 116 9.60 0.23 -10.25
C ALA A 116 10.50 0.95 -11.25
N GLN A 117 9.93 1.47 -12.35
CA GLN A 117 10.58 2.16 -13.46
C GLN A 117 11.54 1.29 -14.30
N LYS A 118 11.90 1.78 -15.48
CA LYS A 118 12.83 1.12 -16.40
C LYS A 118 12.40 -0.31 -16.77
N GLY A 119 11.08 -0.57 -16.82
CA GLY A 119 10.50 -1.87 -17.16
C GLY A 119 10.56 -2.93 -16.05
N ASN A 120 10.86 -2.51 -14.82
CA ASN A 120 10.80 -3.36 -13.64
C ASN A 120 9.55 -3.07 -12.81
N PHE A 121 9.20 -4.03 -11.97
CA PHE A 121 8.03 -3.98 -11.09
C PHE A 121 8.45 -4.33 -9.65
N TYR A 122 7.88 -3.64 -8.68
CA TYR A 122 7.77 -4.18 -7.32
C TYR A 122 6.71 -5.26 -7.35
N GLN A 123 7.00 -6.45 -6.88
CA GLN A 123 6.07 -7.57 -6.83
C GLN A 123 6.22 -8.34 -5.52
N ALA A 124 5.10 -8.71 -4.94
CA ALA A 124 4.99 -9.73 -3.91
C ALA A 124 3.94 -10.75 -4.32
N LEU A 125 3.91 -11.92 -3.67
CA LEU A 125 2.90 -12.94 -3.89
C LEU A 125 2.24 -13.31 -2.57
N TYR A 126 0.91 -13.33 -2.58
CA TYR A 126 0.08 -13.65 -1.42
C TYR A 126 -0.99 -14.67 -1.78
N GLU A 127 -1.52 -15.33 -0.77
CA GLU A 127 -2.69 -16.21 -0.89
C GLU A 127 -3.54 -16.11 0.37
N TRP A 128 -4.85 -16.08 0.20
CA TRP A 128 -5.79 -16.22 1.31
C TRP A 128 -5.97 -17.70 1.66
N ARG A 129 -5.75 -18.06 2.93
CA ARG A 129 -5.93 -19.39 3.48
C ARG A 129 -6.68 -19.32 4.80
N ASN A 130 -7.85 -19.92 4.86
CA ASN A 130 -8.70 -19.93 6.08
C ASN A 130 -8.96 -18.52 6.66
N GLY A 131 -9.11 -17.51 5.78
CA GLY A 131 -9.37 -16.14 6.20
C GLY A 131 -8.14 -15.33 6.62
N GLU A 132 -6.93 -15.88 6.48
CA GLU A 132 -5.65 -15.21 6.73
C GLU A 132 -4.88 -15.00 5.43
N LEU A 133 -4.22 -13.84 5.30
CA LEU A 133 -3.36 -13.53 4.17
C LEU A 133 -1.94 -14.07 4.43
N VAL A 134 -1.53 -15.04 3.63
CA VAL A 134 -0.21 -15.67 3.70
C VAL A 134 0.70 -15.10 2.63
N GLU A 135 1.89 -14.65 2.99
CA GLU A 135 2.93 -14.26 2.05
C GLU A 135 3.59 -15.53 1.47
N LEU A 136 3.54 -15.67 0.14
CA LEU A 136 4.18 -16.76 -0.59
C LEU A 136 5.58 -16.38 -1.07
N ALA A 137 5.75 -15.11 -1.44
CA ALA A 137 7.04 -14.57 -1.83
C ALA A 137 7.14 -13.08 -1.46
N PRO A 138 8.25 -12.66 -0.84
CA PRO A 138 8.43 -11.29 -0.38
C PRO A 138 8.51 -10.29 -1.54
N VAL A 139 8.42 -9.02 -1.18
CA VAL A 139 8.56 -7.92 -2.13
C VAL A 139 9.95 -7.94 -2.76
N GLU A 140 9.99 -7.95 -4.09
CA GLU A 140 11.20 -7.82 -4.88
C GLU A 140 11.01 -6.88 -6.07
N VAL A 141 12.13 -6.33 -6.57
CA VAL A 141 12.16 -5.64 -7.86
C VAL A 141 12.49 -6.66 -8.94
N VAL A 142 11.58 -6.87 -9.87
CA VAL A 142 11.68 -7.89 -10.92
C VAL A 142 11.35 -7.34 -12.29
N SER A 143 11.92 -7.95 -13.35
CA SER A 143 11.47 -7.69 -14.73
C SER A 143 10.08 -8.29 -14.97
N ALA A 144 9.42 -7.88 -16.06
CA ALA A 144 8.12 -8.44 -16.44
C ALA A 144 8.19 -9.97 -16.60
N GLU A 145 9.24 -10.48 -17.25
CA GLU A 145 9.45 -11.91 -17.44
C GLU A 145 9.58 -12.64 -16.10
N LYS A 146 10.43 -12.14 -15.21
CA LYS A 146 10.65 -12.72 -13.88
C LYS A 146 9.38 -12.66 -13.01
N ALA A 147 8.57 -11.59 -13.15
CA ALA A 147 7.30 -11.48 -12.45
C ALA A 147 6.32 -12.61 -12.86
N LEU A 148 6.22 -12.90 -14.13
CA LEU A 148 5.37 -14.00 -14.63
C LEU A 148 5.93 -15.37 -14.24
N GLU A 149 7.25 -15.56 -14.27
CA GLU A 149 7.90 -16.78 -13.81
C GLU A 149 7.62 -17.07 -12.33
N ARG A 150 7.73 -16.06 -11.46
CA ARG A 150 7.43 -16.19 -10.01
C ARG A 150 6.01 -16.66 -9.76
N ILE A 151 5.05 -16.14 -10.56
CA ILE A 151 3.65 -16.59 -10.48
C ILE A 151 3.52 -18.02 -10.95
N ALA A 152 4.13 -18.39 -12.09
CA ALA A 152 4.05 -19.73 -12.66
C ALA A 152 4.59 -20.81 -11.72
N LEU A 153 5.63 -20.51 -10.96
CA LEU A 153 6.22 -21.41 -9.97
C LEU A 153 5.26 -21.79 -8.83
N GLN A 154 4.19 -21.00 -8.60
CA GLN A 154 3.21 -21.33 -7.57
C GLN A 154 2.25 -22.46 -8.00
N GLY A 155 2.14 -22.75 -9.30
CA GLY A 155 1.28 -23.81 -9.81
C GLY A 155 -0.22 -23.62 -9.62
N THR A 156 -0.65 -22.41 -9.21
CA THR A 156 -2.02 -22.05 -8.88
C THR A 156 -2.44 -20.85 -9.75
N PRO A 157 -3.71 -20.76 -10.20
CA PRO A 157 -4.18 -19.58 -10.92
C PRO A 157 -3.94 -18.29 -10.15
N ALA A 158 -3.60 -17.22 -10.86
CA ALA A 158 -3.22 -15.96 -10.24
C ALA A 158 -4.10 -14.78 -10.67
N LEU A 159 -4.15 -13.76 -9.81
CA LEU A 159 -4.81 -12.50 -10.04
C LEU A 159 -3.81 -11.36 -9.85
N LEU A 160 -3.56 -10.60 -10.93
CA LEU A 160 -2.75 -9.39 -10.91
C LEU A 160 -3.54 -8.23 -10.34
N LEU A 161 -2.90 -7.47 -9.44
CA LEU A 161 -3.38 -6.21 -8.86
C LEU A 161 -2.41 -5.08 -9.20
N GLY A 162 -2.85 -3.83 -9.11
CA GLY A 162 -1.98 -2.66 -9.25
C GLY A 162 -1.70 -2.23 -10.67
N GLU A 163 -0.48 -1.78 -10.92
CA GLU A 163 -0.03 -1.20 -12.19
C GLU A 163 0.43 -2.26 -13.19
N CYS A 164 -0.48 -3.18 -13.51
CA CYS A 164 -0.18 -4.36 -14.34
C CYS A 164 -0.33 -4.15 -15.86
N THR A 165 -0.64 -2.94 -16.33
CA THR A 165 -0.90 -2.67 -17.75
C THR A 165 0.29 -3.02 -18.64
N GLU A 166 1.49 -2.60 -18.29
CA GLU A 166 2.70 -2.92 -19.05
C GLU A 166 3.08 -4.40 -18.94
N LEU A 167 2.85 -5.03 -17.79
CA LEU A 167 3.05 -6.46 -17.59
C LEU A 167 2.12 -7.29 -18.47
N ALA A 168 0.89 -6.84 -18.67
CA ALA A 168 -0.13 -7.53 -19.45
C ALA A 168 -0.08 -7.22 -20.97
N LYS A 169 0.76 -6.29 -21.41
CA LYS A 169 0.79 -5.74 -22.77
C LYS A 169 0.99 -6.77 -23.87
N ASN A 170 1.81 -7.78 -23.62
CA ASN A 170 2.12 -8.83 -24.59
C ASN A 170 1.22 -10.07 -24.45
N GLY A 171 0.14 -9.96 -23.71
CA GLY A 171 -0.74 -11.06 -23.32
C GLY A 171 -0.27 -11.74 -22.04
N LEU A 172 -1.20 -12.38 -21.37
CA LEU A 172 -0.93 -13.14 -20.14
C LEU A 172 -1.21 -14.62 -20.39
N PRO A 173 -0.49 -15.53 -19.72
CA PRO A 173 -0.87 -16.94 -19.69
C PRO A 173 -2.30 -17.14 -19.17
N ASP A 174 -3.01 -18.17 -19.65
CA ASP A 174 -4.42 -18.43 -19.33
C ASP A 174 -4.73 -18.57 -17.82
N PHE A 175 -3.73 -18.96 -17.04
CA PHE A 175 -3.87 -19.09 -15.57
C PHE A 175 -3.70 -17.76 -14.82
N ILE A 176 -3.36 -16.66 -15.52
CA ILE A 176 -3.21 -15.33 -14.93
C ILE A 176 -4.33 -14.42 -15.43
N SER A 177 -5.07 -13.82 -14.54
CA SER A 177 -6.09 -12.82 -14.82
C SER A 177 -5.74 -11.48 -14.17
N VAL A 178 -6.34 -10.39 -14.66
CA VAL A 178 -6.20 -9.06 -14.10
C VAL A 178 -7.43 -8.72 -13.28
N ALA A 179 -7.25 -8.20 -12.08
CA ALA A 179 -8.35 -7.74 -11.24
C ALA A 179 -9.14 -6.60 -11.91
N PRO A 180 -10.45 -6.47 -11.63
CA PRO A 180 -11.21 -5.29 -12.02
C PRO A 180 -10.52 -3.99 -11.58
N GLU A 181 -10.60 -2.93 -12.40
CA GLU A 181 -9.87 -1.67 -12.14
C GLU A 181 -10.17 -1.08 -10.75
N ALA A 182 -11.41 -1.16 -10.32
CA ALA A 182 -11.84 -0.68 -9.00
C ALA A 182 -11.18 -1.40 -7.81
N LEU A 183 -10.54 -2.55 -8.04
CA LEU A 183 -9.90 -3.37 -7.00
C LEU A 183 -8.39 -3.45 -7.15
N ARG A 184 -7.80 -2.79 -8.15
CA ARG A 184 -6.37 -2.90 -8.43
C ARG A 184 -5.49 -2.03 -7.54
N MET A 185 -5.91 -0.79 -7.30
CA MET A 185 -5.09 0.19 -6.58
C MET A 185 -5.32 0.14 -5.07
N PRO A 186 -4.38 0.65 -4.25
CA PRO A 186 -4.55 0.68 -2.81
C PRO A 186 -5.86 1.37 -2.40
N LYS A 187 -6.47 0.89 -1.33
CA LYS A 187 -7.64 1.45 -0.66
C LYS A 187 -7.32 1.73 0.79
N GLY A 188 -7.81 2.85 1.32
CA GLY A 188 -7.63 3.17 2.73
C GLY A 188 -8.19 2.09 3.65
N SER A 189 -9.36 1.54 3.29
CA SER A 189 -9.97 0.42 4.03
C SER A 189 -9.08 -0.83 4.06
N SER A 190 -8.40 -1.14 2.96
CA SER A 190 -7.49 -2.29 2.90
C SER A 190 -6.22 -2.06 3.72
N VAL A 191 -5.71 -0.82 3.76
CA VAL A 191 -4.61 -0.44 4.68
C VAL A 191 -5.04 -0.61 6.13
N ALA A 192 -6.26 -0.16 6.49
CA ALA A 192 -6.80 -0.34 7.83
C ALA A 192 -6.90 -1.82 8.22
N LEU A 193 -7.44 -2.66 7.34
CA LEU A 193 -7.62 -4.09 7.59
C LEU A 193 -6.28 -4.82 7.72
N ALA A 194 -5.29 -4.48 6.88
CA ALA A 194 -3.95 -5.04 6.98
C ALA A 194 -3.28 -4.63 8.30
N ALA A 195 -3.38 -3.36 8.69
CA ALA A 195 -2.86 -2.86 9.97
C ALA A 195 -3.51 -3.57 11.16
N LEU A 196 -4.83 -3.75 11.14
CA LEU A 196 -5.56 -4.46 12.21
C LEU A 196 -5.11 -5.91 12.38
N ALA A 197 -4.73 -6.57 11.29
CA ALA A 197 -4.24 -7.94 11.33
C ALA A 197 -2.82 -8.07 11.91
N GLU A 198 -2.04 -6.99 11.88
CA GLU A 198 -0.64 -6.94 12.34
C GLU A 198 -0.45 -6.11 13.62
N PHE A 199 -1.52 -5.50 14.13
CA PHE A 199 -1.46 -4.58 15.25
C PHE A 199 -0.80 -5.18 16.49
N ASP A 200 0.21 -4.46 16.99
CA ASP A 200 0.91 -4.76 18.24
C ASP A 200 0.95 -3.52 19.14
N ALA A 201 0.12 -3.52 20.17
CA ALA A 201 -0.05 -2.38 21.08
C ALA A 201 1.24 -1.87 21.74
N GLU A 202 2.28 -2.70 21.89
CA GLU A 202 3.55 -2.27 22.47
C GLU A 202 4.46 -1.61 21.42
N ASN A 203 4.53 -2.19 20.21
CA ASN A 203 5.37 -1.67 19.15
C ASN A 203 4.75 -0.43 18.50
N ASP A 204 3.43 -0.42 18.25
CA ASP A 204 2.73 0.65 17.54
C ASP A 204 2.56 1.94 18.37
N LYS A 205 2.93 1.93 19.63
CA LYS A 205 3.11 3.15 20.46
C LYS A 205 4.36 3.94 20.11
N LYS A 206 5.31 3.33 19.41
CA LYS A 206 6.54 4.01 18.96
C LYS A 206 6.24 4.80 17.68
N ILE A 207 5.71 6.00 17.84
CA ILE A 207 5.27 6.85 16.73
C ILE A 207 6.42 7.24 15.79
N PHE A 208 7.61 7.50 16.34
CA PHE A 208 8.78 7.91 15.55
C PHE A 208 9.74 6.73 15.34
N GLY A 209 10.33 6.69 14.14
CA GLY A 209 11.30 5.68 13.75
C GLY A 209 10.79 4.67 12.72
N LEU A 210 9.59 4.86 12.20
CA LEU A 210 9.15 4.18 11.00
C LEU A 210 9.90 4.77 9.79
N GLU A 211 10.50 3.89 8.98
CA GLU A 211 11.17 4.28 7.74
C GLU A 211 10.46 3.66 6.54
N PRO A 212 10.17 4.45 5.49
CA PRO A 212 9.57 3.88 4.29
C PRO A 212 10.45 2.80 3.67
N TYR A 213 9.84 1.78 3.11
CA TYR A 213 10.55 0.70 2.40
C TYR A 213 11.09 1.20 1.07
N TYR A 214 12.30 1.77 1.10
CA TYR A 214 13.03 2.17 -0.09
C TYR A 214 13.76 0.96 -0.70
N ILE A 215 13.01 0.06 -1.33
CA ILE A 215 13.58 -1.12 -2.00
C ILE A 215 14.48 -0.69 -3.16
N ARG A 216 14.15 0.45 -3.79
CA ARG A 216 14.98 1.10 -4.79
C ARG A 216 15.44 2.47 -4.26
N ARG A 217 16.70 2.79 -4.53
CA ARG A 217 17.25 4.13 -4.23
C ARG A 217 16.54 5.20 -5.04
N SER A 218 16.50 6.42 -4.52
CA SER A 218 15.95 7.55 -5.25
C SER A 218 16.74 7.80 -6.54
N GLU A 219 16.09 8.36 -7.55
CA GLU A 219 16.75 8.72 -8.81
C GLU A 219 17.91 9.69 -8.59
N ALA A 220 17.80 10.58 -7.59
CA ALA A 220 18.86 11.51 -7.20
C ALA A 220 20.10 10.78 -6.64
N GLU A 221 19.91 9.73 -5.84
CA GLU A 221 21.01 8.90 -5.32
C GLU A 221 21.67 8.07 -6.42
N GLU A 222 20.88 7.50 -7.34
CA GLU A 222 21.41 6.78 -8.51
C GLU A 222 22.27 7.72 -9.41
N LEU A 223 21.80 8.95 -9.64
CA LEU A 223 22.53 9.94 -10.42
C LEU A 223 23.81 10.43 -9.71
N TRP A 224 23.74 10.61 -8.39
CA TRP A 224 24.89 11.01 -7.59
C TRP A 224 25.98 9.92 -7.62
N GLU A 225 25.63 8.66 -7.43
CA GLU A 225 26.57 7.53 -7.51
C GLU A 225 27.22 7.41 -8.90
N LYS A 226 26.44 7.58 -9.98
CA LYS A 226 26.98 7.54 -11.35
C LYS A 226 28.01 8.63 -11.58
N LYS A 227 27.82 9.83 -11.03
CA LYS A 227 28.76 10.94 -11.15
C LYS A 227 30.04 10.71 -10.34
N HIS A 228 29.96 10.02 -9.18
CA HIS A 228 31.13 9.81 -8.31
C HIS A 228 31.86 8.47 -8.56
N LYS A 229 31.27 7.52 -9.29
CA LYS A 229 31.98 6.31 -9.77
C LYS A 229 32.83 6.55 -11.03
N GLN A 230 32.76 7.74 -11.63
CA GLN A 230 33.56 8.13 -12.81
C GLN A 230 34.77 9.00 -12.44
N GLN A 231 35.03 9.21 -11.17
CA GLN A 231 36.27 9.79 -10.61
C GLN A 231 37.11 8.69 -9.92
#